data_9daa1827bd0b9e5141c3f913d5ddd1d4
#
_entry.id   9daa1827bd0b9e5141c3f913d5ddd1d4
#
_cell.length_a   1.000
_cell.length_b   1.000
_cell.length_c   1.000
_cell.angle_alpha   90.00
_cell.angle_beta   90.00
_cell.angle_gamma   90.00
#
_symmetry.space_group_name_H-M   'P 1'
#
loop_
_entity.id
_entity.type
_entity.pdbx_description
1 polymer ?
#
loop_
_entity_poly.entity_id
_entity_poly.type
_entity_poly.pdbx_seq_one_letter_code
_entity_poly.pdbx_strand_id
1 'polypeptide(L)'
;KKEKIILVQAPNGAWFLPGGEIEEGENHRTALERELIEELGFTAEIEQYYGQADEYFYSRHRDTHFYNPAYIYEVSHYEQSQAPLEDFNQLAWFPIEEAISKLKRGSHKWGIEMWKKSHKV
;
A
#
# COMPACT_ATOMS: atom_id res chain seq x y z
N LYS A 1 -17.05 -1.38 16.64
CA LYS A 1 -15.64 -1.67 16.51
C LYS A 1 -15.05 -0.98 15.27
N LYS A 2 -13.96 -0.30 15.48
CA LYS A 2 -13.37 0.50 14.42
C LYS A 2 -12.31 -0.27 13.66
N GLU A 3 -12.39 -0.18 12.35
CA GLU A 3 -11.39 -0.77 11.50
C GLU A 3 -10.20 0.16 11.39
N LYS A 4 -9.03 -0.44 11.31
CA LYS A 4 -7.78 0.32 11.13
C LYS A 4 -6.98 -0.24 10.00
N ILE A 5 -6.19 0.62 9.39
CA ILE A 5 -5.34 0.27 8.25
C ILE A 5 -3.91 0.61 8.62
N ILE A 6 -2.99 -0.30 8.31
CA ILE A 6 -1.58 -0.02 8.54
C ILE A 6 -1.02 0.79 7.36
N LEU A 7 -0.29 1.83 7.69
CA LEU A 7 0.39 2.64 6.68
C LEU A 7 1.89 2.64 6.94
N VAL A 8 2.65 2.91 5.90
CA VAL A 8 4.10 2.97 5.92
C VAL A 8 4.51 4.42 5.70
N GLN A 9 5.33 4.95 6.60
CA GLN A 9 5.88 6.30 6.45
C GLN A 9 7.31 6.22 5.97
N ALA A 10 7.59 6.80 4.81
CA ALA A 10 8.92 6.86 4.27
C ALA A 10 9.77 7.88 5.04
N PRO A 11 11.11 7.83 4.89
CA PRO A 11 11.97 8.78 5.62
C PRO A 11 11.67 10.24 5.35
N ASN A 12 11.07 10.57 4.19
CA ASN A 12 10.70 11.95 3.88
C ASN A 12 9.39 12.39 4.52
N GLY A 13 8.75 11.52 5.31
CA GLY A 13 7.52 11.83 6.02
C GLY A 13 6.23 11.48 5.31
N ALA A 14 6.30 11.08 4.04
CA ALA A 14 5.10 10.74 3.28
C ALA A 14 4.57 9.37 3.68
N TRP A 15 3.24 9.24 3.71
CA TRP A 15 2.57 8.00 4.07
C TRP A 15 2.03 7.28 2.85
N PHE A 16 2.15 5.96 2.85
CA PHE A 16 1.72 5.12 1.73
C PHE A 16 1.06 3.85 2.25
N LEU A 17 0.21 3.23 1.41
CA LEU A 17 -0.18 1.86 1.64
C LEU A 17 1.04 0.95 1.47
N PRO A 18 1.08 -0.18 2.19
CA PRO A 18 2.17 -1.14 1.98
C PRO A 18 2.19 -1.64 0.54
N GLY A 19 3.38 -1.84 0.01
CA GLY A 19 3.56 -2.34 -1.34
C GLY A 19 4.75 -1.67 -1.98
N GLY A 20 5.04 -2.05 -3.22
CA GLY A 20 6.16 -1.50 -3.94
C GLY A 20 6.12 -1.92 -5.39
N GLU A 21 7.26 -1.81 -6.05
CA GLU A 21 7.35 -2.07 -7.48
C GLU A 21 7.30 -3.56 -7.77
N ILE A 22 6.71 -3.88 -8.92
CA ILE A 22 6.72 -5.24 -9.44
C ILE A 22 8.06 -5.46 -10.13
N GLU A 23 8.75 -6.50 -9.69
CA GLU A 23 10.06 -6.82 -10.28
C GLU A 23 9.89 -7.79 -11.43
N GLU A 24 10.93 -7.87 -12.25
CA GLU A 24 10.91 -8.73 -13.43
C GLU A 24 10.60 -10.17 -13.03
N GLY A 25 9.69 -10.79 -13.76
CA GLY A 25 9.29 -12.16 -13.47
C GLY A 25 8.19 -12.31 -12.45
N GLU A 26 7.75 -11.21 -11.82
CA GLU A 26 6.68 -11.24 -10.85
C GLU A 26 5.37 -10.81 -11.47
N ASN A 27 4.26 -11.40 -11.01
CA ASN A 27 2.97 -10.76 -11.23
C ASN A 27 2.68 -9.86 -10.02
N HIS A 28 1.62 -9.04 -10.09
CA HIS A 28 1.38 -8.07 -9.03
C HIS A 28 0.99 -8.72 -7.70
N ARG A 29 0.40 -9.90 -7.73
CA ARG A 29 0.07 -10.62 -6.51
C ARG A 29 1.34 -11.10 -5.79
N THR A 30 2.26 -11.68 -6.55
CA THR A 30 3.54 -12.14 -5.99
C THR A 30 4.36 -10.96 -5.47
N ALA A 31 4.34 -9.84 -6.20
CA ALA A 31 5.04 -8.65 -5.75
C ALA A 31 4.50 -8.16 -4.41
N LEU A 32 3.18 -8.19 -4.24
CA LEU A 32 2.59 -7.76 -2.98
C LEU A 32 3.02 -8.68 -1.83
N GLU A 33 3.02 -9.98 -2.06
CA GLU A 33 3.46 -10.92 -1.02
C GLU A 33 4.89 -10.64 -0.58
N ARG A 34 5.77 -10.39 -1.55
CA ARG A 34 7.16 -10.08 -1.25
C ARG A 34 7.29 -8.76 -0.48
N GLU A 35 6.56 -7.73 -0.93
CA GLU A 35 6.65 -6.42 -0.29
C GLU A 35 6.11 -6.43 1.13
N LEU A 36 5.07 -7.21 1.40
CA LEU A 36 4.55 -7.31 2.76
C LEU A 36 5.60 -7.87 3.71
N ILE A 37 6.38 -8.83 3.25
CA ILE A 37 7.46 -9.38 4.06
C ILE A 37 8.57 -8.35 4.25
N GLU A 38 8.96 -7.66 3.18
CA GLU A 38 10.06 -6.69 3.24
C GLU A 38 9.72 -5.50 4.10
N GLU A 39 8.52 -4.95 3.93
CA GLU A 39 8.14 -3.72 4.62
C GLU A 39 7.60 -3.98 6.03
N LEU A 40 6.81 -5.03 6.20
CA LEU A 40 6.11 -5.25 7.46
C LEU A 40 6.57 -6.49 8.21
N GLY A 41 7.21 -7.43 7.51
CA GLY A 41 7.52 -8.73 8.10
C GLY A 41 6.30 -9.63 8.22
N PHE A 42 5.27 -9.37 7.44
CA PHE A 42 3.99 -10.10 7.51
C PHE A 42 3.85 -11.09 6.37
N THR A 43 3.26 -12.26 6.69
CA THR A 43 2.62 -13.09 5.68
C THR A 43 1.12 -12.88 5.82
N ALA A 44 0.40 -12.94 4.70
CA ALA A 44 -1.03 -12.67 4.73
C ALA A 44 -1.71 -13.37 3.56
N GLU A 45 -3.03 -13.55 3.68
CA GLU A 45 -3.82 -14.07 2.58
C GLU A 45 -4.28 -12.90 1.73
N ILE A 46 -4.04 -13.02 0.42
CA ILE A 46 -4.46 -11.99 -0.52
C ILE A 46 -5.86 -12.37 -0.98
N GLU A 47 -6.80 -11.46 -0.76
CA GLU A 47 -8.19 -11.75 -0.97
C GLU A 47 -8.69 -11.08 -2.23
N GLN A 48 -9.52 -10.07 -2.09
CA GLN A 48 -10.19 -9.47 -3.22
C GLN A 48 -9.30 -8.46 -3.94
N TYR A 49 -9.32 -8.53 -5.26
CA TYR A 49 -8.65 -7.54 -6.10
C TYR A 49 -9.63 -6.43 -6.40
N TYR A 50 -9.28 -5.19 -6.05
CA TYR A 50 -10.17 -4.05 -6.24
C TYR A 50 -9.98 -3.39 -7.59
N GLY A 51 -8.81 -3.52 -8.19
CA GLY A 51 -8.59 -2.96 -9.50
C GLY A 51 -7.28 -2.19 -9.58
N GLN A 52 -7.05 -1.60 -10.73
CA GLN A 52 -5.86 -0.83 -11.02
C GLN A 52 -6.20 0.65 -10.99
N ALA A 53 -5.44 1.40 -10.23
CA ALA A 53 -5.55 2.86 -10.21
C ALA A 53 -4.24 3.43 -10.72
N ASP A 54 -4.32 4.25 -11.75
CA ASP A 54 -3.13 4.81 -12.37
C ASP A 54 -2.86 6.19 -11.84
N GLU A 55 -1.60 6.51 -11.74
CA GLU A 55 -1.18 7.82 -11.29
C GLU A 55 -0.09 8.33 -12.21
N TYR A 56 -0.26 9.56 -12.68
CA TYR A 56 0.70 10.22 -13.54
C TYR A 56 1.24 11.43 -12.81
N PHE A 57 2.54 11.62 -12.85
CA PHE A 57 3.11 12.80 -12.24
C PHE A 57 4.38 13.21 -12.96
N TYR A 58 4.70 14.50 -12.82
CA TYR A 58 5.87 15.07 -13.42
C TYR A 58 6.92 15.30 -12.33
N SER A 59 8.14 14.84 -12.57
CA SER A 59 9.23 15.08 -11.65
C SER A 59 10.06 16.26 -12.16
N ARG A 60 10.04 17.35 -11.43
CA ARG A 60 10.84 18.52 -11.79
C ARG A 60 12.32 18.21 -11.73
N HIS A 61 12.69 17.40 -10.74
CA HIS A 61 14.08 17.05 -10.53
C HIS A 61 14.65 16.31 -11.73
N ARG A 62 13.88 15.42 -12.32
CA ARG A 62 14.30 14.62 -13.47
C ARG A 62 13.79 15.15 -14.80
N ASP A 63 12.95 16.16 -14.76
CA ASP A 63 12.34 16.73 -15.94
C ASP A 63 11.67 15.65 -16.79
N THR A 64 10.87 14.82 -16.12
CA THR A 64 10.29 13.63 -16.75
C THR A 64 8.90 13.37 -16.17
N HIS A 65 8.03 12.87 -17.03
CA HIS A 65 6.71 12.41 -16.62
C HIS A 65 6.79 10.93 -16.25
N PHE A 66 6.12 10.56 -15.18
CA PHE A 66 6.06 9.18 -14.70
C PHE A 66 4.64 8.66 -14.76
N TYR A 67 4.53 7.40 -15.13
CA TYR A 67 3.30 6.63 -15.07
C TYR A 67 3.47 5.59 -13.98
N ASN A 68 2.58 5.58 -13.00
CA ASN A 68 2.72 4.71 -11.85
C ASN A 68 1.41 3.96 -11.60
N PRO A 69 1.23 2.79 -12.20
CA PRO A 69 0.02 2.00 -11.95
C PRO A 69 0.08 1.34 -10.57
N ALA A 70 -1.04 1.31 -9.89
CA ALA A 70 -1.16 0.65 -8.61
C ALA A 70 -2.24 -0.42 -8.70
N TYR A 71 -1.90 -1.64 -8.30
CA TYR A 71 -2.82 -2.77 -8.28
C TYR A 71 -3.22 -3.01 -6.83
N ILE A 72 -4.49 -2.84 -6.54
CA ILE A 72 -4.98 -2.75 -5.16
C ILE A 72 -5.68 -4.04 -4.77
N TYR A 73 -5.24 -4.62 -3.66
CA TYR A 73 -5.78 -5.86 -3.11
C TYR A 73 -6.17 -5.68 -1.66
N GLU A 74 -7.16 -6.43 -1.23
CA GLU A 74 -7.44 -6.59 0.20
C GLU A 74 -6.66 -7.79 0.70
N VAL A 75 -6.04 -7.67 1.88
CA VAL A 75 -5.37 -8.79 2.52
C VAL A 75 -5.99 -9.06 3.88
N SER A 76 -5.93 -10.30 4.32
CA SER A 76 -6.50 -10.69 5.60
C SER A 76 -5.65 -11.79 6.24
N HIS A 77 -6.02 -12.19 7.47
CA HIS A 77 -5.35 -13.28 8.17
C HIS A 77 -3.84 -13.11 8.15
N TYR A 78 -3.40 -11.88 8.44
CA TYR A 78 -1.97 -11.59 8.44
C TYR A 78 -1.33 -12.05 9.73
N GLU A 79 -0.05 -12.37 9.62
CA GLU A 79 0.71 -12.89 10.74
C GLU A 79 2.12 -12.36 10.64
N GLN A 80 2.67 -11.86 11.72
CA GLN A 80 4.05 -11.40 11.68
C GLN A 80 4.98 -12.61 11.74
N SER A 81 5.73 -12.80 10.65
CA SER A 81 6.60 -13.95 10.53
C SER A 81 8.07 -13.61 10.85
N GLN A 82 8.42 -12.34 10.76
CA GLN A 82 9.79 -11.89 11.01
C GLN A 82 9.79 -10.38 11.21
N ALA A 83 10.93 -9.83 11.57
CA ALA A 83 11.08 -8.38 11.62
C ALA A 83 11.10 -7.84 10.20
N PRO A 84 10.63 -6.60 9.98
CA PRO A 84 10.72 -5.99 8.64
C PRO A 84 12.17 -5.93 8.18
N LEU A 85 12.38 -6.22 6.90
CA LEU A 85 13.72 -6.09 6.30
C LEU A 85 14.08 -4.64 6.05
N GLU A 86 13.07 -3.80 5.74
CA GLU A 86 13.27 -2.37 5.52
C GLU A 86 12.95 -1.65 6.80
N ASP A 87 13.96 -1.46 7.65
CA ASP A 87 13.76 -0.91 8.98
C ASP A 87 13.85 0.62 9.00
N PHE A 88 14.04 1.27 7.86
CA PHE A 88 14.13 2.72 7.79
C PHE A 88 12.75 3.39 7.72
N ASN A 89 11.70 2.61 7.54
CA ASN A 89 10.34 3.12 7.47
C ASN A 89 9.67 3.05 8.84
N GLN A 90 8.68 3.94 9.05
CA GLN A 90 7.83 3.88 10.22
C GLN A 90 6.52 3.19 9.85
N LEU A 91 5.94 2.48 10.80
CA LEU A 91 4.68 1.78 10.58
C LEU A 91 3.68 2.24 11.63
N ALA A 92 2.43 2.43 11.22
CA ALA A 92 1.39 2.80 12.19
C ALA A 92 0.02 2.40 11.65
N TRP A 93 -0.88 2.11 12.58
CA TRP A 93 -2.26 1.77 12.27
C TRP A 93 -3.13 3.00 12.48
N PHE A 94 -3.99 3.30 11.52
CA PHE A 94 -4.87 4.46 11.58
C PHE A 94 -6.31 4.06 11.32
N PRO A 95 -7.28 4.74 11.96
CA PRO A 95 -8.68 4.62 11.54
C PRO A 95 -8.80 5.01 10.08
N ILE A 96 -9.82 4.48 9.42
CA ILE A 96 -9.96 4.60 7.96
C ILE A 96 -9.92 6.04 7.48
N GLU A 97 -10.69 6.92 8.12
CA GLU A 97 -10.73 8.31 7.66
C GLU A 97 -9.42 9.03 7.86
N GLU A 98 -8.74 8.74 8.96
CA GLU A 98 -7.44 9.33 9.21
C GLU A 98 -6.41 8.79 8.22
N ALA A 99 -6.48 7.50 7.89
CA ALA A 99 -5.59 6.92 6.89
C ALA A 99 -5.73 7.62 5.55
N ILE A 100 -6.98 7.86 5.13
CA ILE A 100 -7.22 8.55 3.86
C ILE A 100 -6.59 9.93 3.87
N SER A 101 -6.73 10.66 4.97
CA SER A 101 -6.20 12.02 5.05
C SER A 101 -4.69 12.07 5.06
N LYS A 102 -4.03 11.01 5.52
CA LYS A 102 -2.57 10.97 5.60
C LYS A 102 -1.91 10.52 4.32
N LEU A 103 -2.62 9.75 3.49
CA LEU A 103 -2.02 9.20 2.28
C LEU A 103 -1.69 10.30 1.28
N LYS A 104 -0.49 10.18 0.70
CA LYS A 104 -0.03 11.14 -0.29
C LYS A 104 -0.61 10.85 -1.68
N ARG A 105 -0.74 9.58 -2.04
CA ARG A 105 -1.09 9.20 -3.41
C ARG A 105 -2.57 9.01 -3.59
N GLY A 106 -3.12 9.58 -4.67
CA GLY A 106 -4.53 9.44 -5.00
C GLY A 106 -4.92 8.00 -5.29
N SER A 107 -4.01 7.22 -5.90
CA SER A 107 -4.27 5.81 -6.17
C SER A 107 -4.48 5.03 -4.87
N HIS A 108 -3.72 5.37 -3.83
CA HIS A 108 -3.86 4.71 -2.53
C HIS A 108 -5.16 5.11 -1.84
N LYS A 109 -5.53 6.38 -1.93
CA LYS A 109 -6.82 6.84 -1.39
C LYS A 109 -7.98 6.11 -2.08
N TRP A 110 -7.88 5.97 -3.39
CA TRP A 110 -8.89 5.24 -4.17
C TRP A 110 -9.03 3.81 -3.66
N GLY A 111 -7.91 3.16 -3.34
CA GLY A 111 -7.95 1.79 -2.83
C GLY A 111 -8.75 1.68 -1.54
N ILE A 112 -8.55 2.61 -0.61
CA ILE A 112 -9.31 2.60 0.63
C ILE A 112 -10.78 2.89 0.38
N GLU A 113 -11.07 3.82 -0.54
CA GLU A 113 -12.47 4.12 -0.88
C GLU A 113 -13.18 2.90 -1.45
N MET A 114 -12.50 2.12 -2.28
CA MET A 114 -13.07 0.88 -2.81
C MET A 114 -13.34 -0.13 -1.71
N TRP A 115 -12.43 -0.24 -0.76
CA TRP A 115 -12.64 -1.12 0.40
C TRP A 115 -13.86 -0.69 1.19
N LYS A 116 -14.01 0.61 1.41
CA LYS A 116 -15.19 1.14 2.13
C LYS A 116 -16.48 0.78 1.43
N LYS A 117 -16.53 0.93 0.11
CA LYS A 117 -17.73 0.60 -0.65
C LYS A 117 -18.07 -0.87 -0.53
N SER A 118 -17.06 -1.72 -0.57
CA SER A 118 -17.26 -3.15 -0.53
C SER A 118 -17.70 -3.62 0.87
N HIS A 119 -17.33 -2.90 1.91
CA HIS A 119 -17.67 -3.27 3.29
C HIS A 119 -18.77 -2.39 3.90
N LYS A 120 -19.22 -1.41 3.18
CA LYS A 120 -20.34 -0.53 3.58
C LYS A 120 -20.11 0.15 4.91
N VAL A 121 -18.92 0.71 5.09
CA VAL A 121 -18.61 1.49 6.29
C VAL A 121 -18.67 2.97 6.02
#